data_f763b8a69b79275c088734ad35440167
#
_entry.id   f763b8a69b79275c088734ad35440167
#
_cell.length_a   1.000
_cell.length_b   1.000
_cell.length_c   1.000
_cell.angle_alpha   90.00
_cell.angle_beta   90.00
_cell.angle_gamma   90.00
#
_symmetry.space_group_name_H-M   'P 1'
#
loop_
_entity.id
_entity.type
_entity.pdbx_description
1 polymer ?
#
loop_
_entity_poly.entity_id
_entity_poly.type
_entity_poly.pdbx_seq_one_letter_code
_entity_poly.pdbx_strand_id
1 'polypeptide(L)'
;MANTDADLVVFHRNLRIQDNEALSYGSIRQNYKCIYVFDEAYWSGNGKSLRQLYFLKDCLRELDISLKKINSKLEIFIGNYKDFYKSLLNNKFTLHFNYSTDIEYYKSQFTQFLELSKQQHEIKVYNDFGVQRENFDRDQWSRFWENQMNKPLCPEPKINKASLDINYLSTHTVEEFINKYIDIQKPDFIEI
;
A
#
# COMPACT_ATOMS: atom_id res chain seq x y z
N MET A 1 28.99 2.77 -5.53
CA MET A 1 27.96 1.74 -5.19
C MET A 1 26.81 1.94 -6.16
N ALA A 2 26.43 0.90 -6.88
CA ALA A 2 25.41 1.00 -7.90
C ALA A 2 24.08 1.40 -7.24
N ASN A 3 23.52 2.51 -7.70
CA ASN A 3 22.22 3.01 -7.30
C ASN A 3 21.19 2.03 -7.90
N THR A 4 20.79 1.00 -7.16
CA THR A 4 19.78 0.07 -7.62
C THR A 4 18.44 0.78 -7.53
N ASP A 5 17.96 1.26 -8.68
CA ASP A 5 16.59 1.76 -8.82
C ASP A 5 15.62 0.63 -8.46
N ALA A 6 15.08 0.68 -7.26
CA ALA A 6 14.13 -0.29 -6.76
C ALA A 6 12.73 0.30 -6.76
N ASP A 7 11.74 -0.53 -7.04
CA ASP A 7 10.34 -0.16 -6.96
C ASP A 7 9.76 -0.59 -5.60
N LEU A 8 9.06 0.33 -4.93
CA LEU A 8 8.30 0.03 -3.71
C LEU A 8 6.81 0.13 -4.01
N VAL A 9 6.11 -0.98 -3.86
CA VAL A 9 4.66 -1.04 -3.98
C VAL A 9 4.06 -0.95 -2.58
N VAL A 10 3.36 0.15 -2.30
CA VAL A 10 2.78 0.39 -0.99
C VAL A 10 1.29 0.11 -1.04
N PHE A 11 0.90 -0.96 -0.34
CA PHE A 11 -0.50 -1.37 -0.20
C PHE A 11 -1.21 -0.56 0.88
N HIS A 12 -2.49 -0.31 0.68
CA HIS A 12 -3.37 0.29 1.69
C HIS A 12 -4.69 -0.47 1.78
N ARG A 13 -5.67 -0.21 0.92
CA ARG A 13 -6.99 -0.87 0.95
C ARG A 13 -7.18 -1.91 -0.14
N ASN A 14 -6.43 -1.81 -1.19
CA ASN A 14 -6.48 -2.69 -2.35
C ASN A 14 -5.58 -3.93 -2.14
N LEU A 15 -5.86 -4.71 -1.11
CA LEU A 15 -5.07 -5.88 -0.69
C LEU A 15 -5.33 -7.07 -1.63
N ARG A 16 -4.96 -6.92 -2.91
CA ARG A 16 -5.10 -7.93 -3.96
C ARG A 16 -3.94 -7.87 -4.94
N ILE A 17 -3.64 -8.98 -5.61
CA ILE A 17 -2.62 -9.01 -6.67
C ILE A 17 -3.22 -8.82 -8.06
N GLN A 18 -4.45 -9.28 -8.28
CA GLN A 18 -5.14 -9.13 -9.56
C GLN A 18 -5.73 -7.73 -9.68
N ASP A 19 -5.69 -7.18 -10.88
CA ASP A 19 -6.23 -5.86 -11.20
C ASP A 19 -5.78 -4.79 -10.20
N ASN A 20 -4.48 -4.75 -9.93
CA ASN A 20 -3.83 -3.79 -9.05
C ASN A 20 -2.76 -3.03 -9.84
N GLU A 21 -3.10 -1.82 -10.29
CA GLU A 21 -2.22 -1.01 -11.13
C GLU A 21 -0.87 -0.73 -10.45
N ALA A 22 -0.85 -0.41 -9.15
CA ALA A 22 0.39 -0.14 -8.43
C ALA A 22 1.33 -1.35 -8.44
N LEU A 23 0.80 -2.57 -8.22
CA LEU A 23 1.59 -3.78 -8.26
C LEU A 23 1.98 -4.16 -9.69
N SER A 24 1.06 -4.08 -10.64
CA SER A 24 1.29 -4.41 -12.03
C SER A 24 2.44 -3.58 -12.61
N TYR A 25 2.38 -2.26 -12.47
CA TYR A 25 3.41 -1.36 -12.99
C TYR A 25 4.67 -1.33 -12.12
N GLY A 26 4.55 -1.45 -10.79
CA GLY A 26 5.68 -1.53 -9.88
C GLY A 26 6.51 -2.80 -10.04
N SER A 27 5.92 -3.86 -10.59
CA SER A 27 6.62 -5.12 -10.84
C SER A 27 7.38 -5.20 -12.17
N ILE A 28 7.24 -4.21 -13.07
CA ILE A 28 7.79 -4.26 -14.43
C ILE A 28 9.30 -4.52 -14.44
N ARG A 29 10.05 -3.87 -13.54
CA ARG A 29 11.50 -4.04 -13.44
C ARG A 29 11.92 -5.37 -12.81
N GLN A 30 10.98 -6.15 -12.28
CA GLN A 30 11.23 -7.41 -11.58
C GLN A 30 12.19 -7.27 -10.38
N ASN A 31 12.30 -6.06 -9.84
CA ASN A 31 13.10 -5.67 -8.68
C ASN A 31 12.25 -4.76 -7.80
N TYR A 32 11.34 -5.33 -7.02
CA TYR A 32 10.37 -4.58 -6.24
C TYR A 32 10.15 -5.18 -4.86
N LYS A 33 9.66 -4.35 -3.96
CA LYS A 33 9.25 -4.74 -2.60
C LYS A 33 7.83 -4.32 -2.35
N CYS A 34 7.06 -5.20 -1.70
CA CYS A 34 5.67 -4.95 -1.33
C CYS A 34 5.60 -4.61 0.15
N ILE A 35 5.03 -3.45 0.48
CA ILE A 35 4.99 -2.92 1.84
C ILE A 35 3.56 -2.56 2.20
N TYR A 36 3.15 -2.89 3.42
CA TYR A 36 1.96 -2.35 4.06
C TYR A 36 2.39 -1.50 5.26
N VAL A 37 1.88 -0.28 5.34
CA VAL A 37 2.14 0.61 6.49
C VAL A 37 1.00 0.48 7.48
N PHE A 38 1.29 -0.08 8.65
CA PHE A 38 0.34 -0.16 9.75
C PHE A 38 0.50 1.06 10.65
N ASP A 39 -0.41 2.02 10.48
CA ASP A 39 -0.46 3.22 11.30
C ASP A 39 -1.28 2.96 12.58
N GLU A 40 -0.59 2.79 13.70
CA GLU A 40 -1.21 2.50 15.00
C GLU A 40 -2.19 3.60 15.42
N ALA A 41 -1.87 4.87 15.16
CA ALA A 41 -2.75 5.97 15.51
C ALA A 41 -4.05 5.94 14.68
N TYR A 42 -3.96 5.58 13.41
CA TYR A 42 -5.13 5.39 12.55
C TYR A 42 -6.03 4.24 13.05
N TRP A 43 -5.43 3.14 13.49
CA TRP A 43 -6.17 1.97 13.94
C TRP A 43 -6.73 2.12 15.35
N SER A 44 -6.07 2.87 16.25
CA SER A 44 -6.53 3.07 17.63
C SER A 44 -7.48 4.25 17.81
N GLY A 45 -7.39 5.28 16.96
CA GLY A 45 -8.04 6.58 17.19
C GLY A 45 -9.36 6.82 16.46
N ASN A 46 -9.65 6.12 15.38
CA ASN A 46 -10.70 6.52 14.43
C ASN A 46 -11.95 5.61 14.46
N GLY A 47 -12.35 5.12 15.63
CA GLY A 47 -13.54 4.26 15.77
C GLY A 47 -13.41 2.93 15.01
N LYS A 48 -12.18 2.48 14.77
CA LYS A 48 -11.93 1.16 14.17
C LYS A 48 -12.27 0.07 15.17
N SER A 49 -13.02 -0.92 14.72
CA SER A 49 -13.37 -2.06 15.55
C SER A 49 -12.32 -3.16 15.47
N LEU A 50 -12.24 -3.98 16.51
CA LEU A 50 -11.39 -5.17 16.49
C LEU A 50 -11.78 -6.14 15.37
N ARG A 51 -13.07 -6.21 15.00
CA ARG A 51 -13.52 -6.99 13.86
C ARG A 51 -12.86 -6.54 12.57
N GLN A 52 -12.69 -5.22 12.35
CA GLN A 52 -11.97 -4.69 11.19
C GLN A 52 -10.48 -5.04 11.24
N LEU A 53 -9.88 -5.05 12.43
CA LEU A 53 -8.48 -5.44 12.60
C LEU A 53 -8.27 -6.94 12.31
N TYR A 54 -9.16 -7.81 12.76
CA TYR A 54 -9.12 -9.23 12.41
C TYR A 54 -9.37 -9.47 10.92
N PHE A 55 -10.28 -8.74 10.31
CA PHE A 55 -10.47 -8.81 8.87
C PHE A 55 -9.20 -8.37 8.11
N LEU A 56 -8.55 -7.30 8.56
CA LEU A 56 -7.25 -6.88 8.01
C LEU A 56 -6.21 -7.99 8.13
N LYS A 57 -6.12 -8.66 9.30
CA LYS A 57 -5.22 -9.79 9.52
C LYS A 57 -5.35 -10.85 8.41
N ASP A 58 -6.58 -11.27 8.15
CA ASP A 58 -6.86 -12.30 7.16
C ASP A 58 -6.52 -11.81 5.74
N CYS A 59 -6.87 -10.57 5.41
CA CYS A 59 -6.50 -9.96 4.12
C CYS A 59 -4.99 -9.89 3.91
N LEU A 60 -4.21 -9.53 4.94
CA LEU A 60 -2.74 -9.46 4.83
C LEU A 60 -2.12 -10.84 4.64
N ARG A 61 -2.65 -11.88 5.32
CA ARG A 61 -2.21 -13.27 5.12
C ARG A 61 -2.47 -13.75 3.70
N GLU A 62 -3.69 -13.55 3.20
CA GLU A 62 -4.05 -13.96 1.84
C GLU A 62 -3.22 -13.22 0.78
N LEU A 63 -2.96 -11.93 0.99
CA LEU A 63 -2.10 -11.15 0.11
C LEU A 63 -0.66 -11.69 0.12
N ASP A 64 -0.09 -11.97 1.28
CA ASP A 64 1.27 -12.52 1.39
C ASP A 64 1.40 -13.91 0.74
N ILE A 65 0.40 -14.79 0.95
CA ILE A 65 0.33 -16.08 0.25
C ILE A 65 0.28 -15.89 -1.27
N SER A 66 -0.45 -14.91 -1.74
CA SER A 66 -0.58 -14.61 -3.16
C SER A 66 0.69 -14.00 -3.74
N LEU A 67 1.37 -13.11 -3.01
CA LEU A 67 2.64 -12.51 -3.40
C LEU A 67 3.77 -13.56 -3.48
N LYS A 68 3.76 -14.56 -2.61
CA LYS A 68 4.74 -15.67 -2.64
C LYS A 68 4.68 -16.45 -3.95
N LYS A 69 3.52 -16.53 -4.61
CA LYS A 69 3.38 -17.19 -5.93
C LYS A 69 4.14 -16.46 -7.05
N ILE A 70 4.39 -15.17 -6.87
CA ILE A 70 5.17 -14.34 -7.80
C ILE A 70 6.56 -14.01 -7.24
N ASN A 71 7.08 -14.86 -6.36
CA ASN A 71 8.40 -14.72 -5.72
C ASN A 71 8.59 -13.38 -5.00
N SER A 72 7.54 -12.89 -4.38
CA SER A 72 7.54 -11.67 -3.55
C SER A 72 6.98 -12.00 -2.17
N LYS A 73 7.05 -11.06 -1.24
CA LYS A 73 6.48 -11.16 0.10
C LYS A 73 5.93 -9.81 0.53
N LEU A 74 4.97 -9.82 1.43
CA LEU A 74 4.49 -8.61 2.07
C LEU A 74 5.32 -8.32 3.32
N GLU A 75 5.82 -7.10 3.43
CA GLU A 75 6.48 -6.62 4.63
C GLU A 75 5.64 -5.53 5.30
N ILE A 76 5.57 -5.55 6.63
CA ILE A 76 4.78 -4.62 7.41
C ILE A 76 5.70 -3.60 8.06
N PHE A 77 5.53 -2.34 7.72
CA PHE A 77 6.12 -1.22 8.46
C PHE A 77 5.13 -0.77 9.53
N ILE A 78 5.57 -0.68 10.78
CA ILE A 78 4.75 -0.23 11.91
C ILE A 78 5.12 1.19 12.26
N GLY A 79 4.15 2.09 12.16
CA GLY A 79 4.32 3.52 12.35
C GLY A 79 3.48 4.32 11.37
N ASN A 80 3.50 5.62 11.51
CA ASN A 80 2.77 6.50 10.59
C ASN A 80 3.51 6.67 9.24
N TYR A 81 2.77 7.14 8.25
CA TYR A 81 3.35 7.34 6.91
C TYR A 81 4.48 8.35 6.87
N LYS A 82 4.47 9.37 7.74
CA LYS A 82 5.55 10.36 7.80
C LYS A 82 6.87 9.71 8.21
N ASP A 83 6.84 8.81 9.18
CA ASP A 83 8.03 8.09 9.64
C ASP A 83 8.49 7.05 8.61
N PHE A 84 7.54 6.38 7.95
CA PHE A 84 7.84 5.50 6.81
C PHE A 84 8.61 6.25 5.72
N TYR A 85 8.13 7.42 5.29
CA TYR A 85 8.80 8.20 4.27
C TYR A 85 10.15 8.74 4.72
N LYS A 86 10.29 9.17 5.96
CA LYS A 86 11.58 9.59 6.50
C LYS A 86 12.61 8.47 6.45
N SER A 87 12.23 7.23 6.66
CA SER A 87 13.12 6.08 6.58
C SER A 87 13.66 5.81 5.16
N LEU A 88 12.98 6.33 4.13
CA LEU A 88 13.37 6.18 2.73
C LEU A 88 14.36 7.25 2.24
N LEU A 89 14.60 8.33 3.01
CA LEU A 89 15.27 9.56 2.54
C LEU A 89 16.66 9.36 1.95
N ASN A 90 17.40 8.35 2.37
CA ASN A 90 18.79 8.15 1.99
C ASN A 90 18.98 7.29 0.73
N ASN A 91 17.87 6.86 0.11
CA ASN A 91 17.92 5.94 -1.03
C ASN A 91 16.90 6.36 -2.08
N LYS A 92 17.22 6.12 -3.35
CA LYS A 92 16.29 6.42 -4.45
C LYS A 92 15.37 5.24 -4.71
N PHE A 93 14.06 5.50 -4.67
CA PHE A 93 13.02 4.55 -5.03
C PHE A 93 12.02 5.17 -5.97
N THR A 94 11.39 4.33 -6.78
CA THR A 94 10.11 4.65 -7.39
C THR A 94 9.02 4.08 -6.49
N LEU A 95 8.15 4.93 -6.00
CA LEU A 95 7.05 4.56 -5.11
C LEU A 95 5.76 4.40 -5.92
N HIS A 96 5.10 3.27 -5.75
CA HIS A 96 3.83 2.96 -6.42
C HIS A 96 2.71 2.86 -5.39
N PHE A 97 1.69 3.71 -5.55
CA PHE A 97 0.53 3.77 -4.65
C PHE A 97 -0.77 3.77 -5.43
N ASN A 98 -1.82 3.26 -4.82
CA ASN A 98 -3.17 3.56 -5.27
C ASN A 98 -3.76 4.71 -4.43
N TYR A 99 -4.55 5.57 -5.06
CA TYR A 99 -5.27 6.62 -4.35
C TYR A 99 -6.16 6.02 -3.26
N SER A 100 -6.16 6.63 -2.09
CA SER A 100 -7.10 6.26 -1.03
C SER A 100 -8.47 6.91 -1.25
N THR A 101 -9.53 6.16 -0.99
CA THR A 101 -10.90 6.69 -0.93
C THR A 101 -11.22 7.39 0.38
N ASP A 102 -10.40 7.19 1.40
CA ASP A 102 -10.49 7.87 2.69
C ASP A 102 -9.96 9.30 2.59
N ILE A 103 -10.80 10.28 2.91
CA ILE A 103 -10.47 11.70 2.72
C ILE A 103 -9.32 12.15 3.62
N GLU A 104 -9.30 11.72 4.88
CA GLU A 104 -8.24 12.12 5.82
C GLU A 104 -6.90 11.52 5.38
N TYR A 105 -6.94 10.27 5.01
CA TYR A 105 -5.77 9.56 4.51
C TYR A 105 -5.26 10.15 3.19
N TYR A 106 -6.16 10.47 2.26
CA TYR A 106 -5.81 11.11 1.00
C TYR A 106 -5.12 12.46 1.22
N LYS A 107 -5.63 13.31 2.10
CA LYS A 107 -4.99 14.60 2.43
C LYS A 107 -3.60 14.41 3.03
N SER A 108 -3.44 13.45 3.93
CA SER A 108 -2.15 13.11 4.50
C SER A 108 -1.16 12.58 3.44
N GLN A 109 -1.59 11.68 2.56
CA GLN A 109 -0.79 11.19 1.45
C GLN A 109 -0.32 12.32 0.54
N PHE A 110 -1.23 13.20 0.14
CA PHE A 110 -0.90 14.28 -0.80
C PHE A 110 0.18 15.22 -0.24
N THR A 111 0.07 15.62 1.03
CA THR A 111 1.09 16.45 1.69
C THR A 111 2.45 15.76 1.71
N GLN A 112 2.47 14.47 1.98
CA GLN A 112 3.68 13.67 2.05
C GLN A 112 4.30 13.43 0.67
N PHE A 113 3.49 13.25 -0.36
CA PHE A 113 3.97 13.14 -1.75
C PHE A 113 4.69 14.40 -2.20
N LEU A 114 4.20 15.58 -1.83
CA LEU A 114 4.89 16.84 -2.11
C LEU A 114 6.27 16.92 -1.43
N GLU A 115 6.41 16.41 -0.22
CA GLU A 115 7.69 16.38 0.49
C GLU A 115 8.67 15.40 -0.16
N LEU A 116 8.20 14.21 -0.53
CA LEU A 116 9.03 13.18 -1.17
C LEU A 116 9.51 13.60 -2.58
N SER A 117 8.63 14.24 -3.35
CA SER A 117 9.00 14.71 -4.68
C SER A 117 10.12 15.76 -4.64
N LYS A 118 10.19 16.58 -3.58
CA LYS A 118 11.32 17.50 -3.35
C LYS A 118 12.64 16.80 -3.08
N GLN A 119 12.60 15.52 -2.71
CA GLN A 119 13.76 14.71 -2.34
C GLN A 119 14.20 13.74 -3.46
N GLN A 120 13.76 13.98 -4.68
CA GLN A 120 14.11 13.19 -5.88
C GLN A 120 13.58 11.76 -5.91
N HIS A 121 12.57 11.40 -5.10
CA HIS A 121 11.84 10.15 -5.27
C HIS A 121 10.83 10.28 -6.41
N GLU A 122 10.77 9.28 -7.26
CA GLU A 122 9.71 9.18 -8.26
C GLU A 122 8.48 8.58 -7.58
N ILE A 123 7.32 9.24 -7.71
CA ILE A 123 6.07 8.78 -7.12
C ILE A 123 5.05 8.57 -8.24
N LYS A 124 4.50 7.36 -8.30
CA LYS A 124 3.46 6.96 -9.24
C LYS A 124 2.20 6.61 -8.48
N VAL A 125 1.14 7.35 -8.75
CA VAL A 125 -0.15 7.17 -8.08
C VAL A 125 -1.18 6.71 -9.10
N TYR A 126 -1.92 5.67 -8.75
CA TYR A 126 -2.88 5.02 -9.63
C TYR A 126 -4.29 5.17 -9.08
N ASN A 127 -5.26 5.25 -9.98
CA ASN A 127 -6.67 5.34 -9.63
C ASN A 127 -7.41 4.07 -10.06
N ASP A 128 -7.64 3.18 -9.12
CA ASP A 128 -8.31 1.89 -9.31
C ASP A 128 -9.80 1.89 -8.91
N PHE A 129 -10.41 3.06 -8.81
CA PHE A 129 -11.82 3.22 -8.43
C PHE A 129 -12.52 4.34 -9.20
N GLY A 130 -13.86 4.34 -9.21
CA GLY A 130 -14.68 5.29 -9.96
C GLY A 130 -14.87 6.66 -9.29
N VAL A 131 -14.00 7.08 -8.36
CA VAL A 131 -14.07 8.41 -7.74
C VAL A 131 -13.20 9.39 -8.52
N GLN A 132 -13.84 10.40 -9.10
CA GLN A 132 -13.15 11.52 -9.74
C GLN A 132 -12.72 12.53 -8.67
N ARG A 133 -11.42 12.82 -8.57
CA ARG A 133 -10.88 13.71 -7.55
C ARG A 133 -10.48 15.09 -8.07
N GLU A 134 -10.10 15.16 -9.32
CA GLU A 134 -9.68 16.42 -9.98
C GLU A 134 -10.71 16.82 -11.01
N ASN A 135 -10.89 18.14 -11.19
CA ASN A 135 -11.80 18.70 -12.19
C ASN A 135 -13.20 18.08 -12.15
N PHE A 136 -13.78 18.01 -10.94
CA PHE A 136 -15.09 17.42 -10.76
C PHE A 136 -16.16 18.20 -11.53
N ASP A 137 -16.72 17.57 -12.54
CA ASP A 137 -17.91 18.01 -13.23
C ASP A 137 -19.02 16.97 -12.98
N ARG A 138 -20.06 17.38 -12.26
CA ARG A 138 -21.19 16.53 -11.91
C ARG A 138 -21.86 15.92 -13.14
N ASP A 139 -21.97 16.70 -14.22
CA ASP A 139 -22.70 16.27 -15.41
C ASP A 139 -21.89 15.26 -16.24
N GLN A 140 -20.58 15.21 -16.04
CA GLN A 140 -19.68 14.27 -16.70
C GLN A 140 -19.33 13.05 -15.84
N TRP A 141 -19.79 12.99 -14.57
CA TRP A 141 -19.42 11.92 -13.65
C TRP A 141 -19.82 10.54 -14.16
N SER A 142 -21.03 10.37 -14.68
CA SER A 142 -21.48 9.07 -15.21
C SER A 142 -20.57 8.57 -16.33
N ARG A 143 -20.18 9.45 -17.23
CA ARG A 143 -19.25 9.12 -18.33
C ARG A 143 -17.85 8.77 -17.82
N PHE A 144 -17.37 9.50 -16.83
CA PHE A 144 -16.10 9.19 -16.17
C PHE A 144 -16.15 7.81 -15.53
N TRP A 145 -17.22 7.53 -14.77
CA TRP A 145 -17.42 6.25 -14.09
C TRP A 145 -17.51 5.08 -15.09
N GLU A 146 -18.30 5.22 -16.15
CA GLU A 146 -18.40 4.21 -17.21
C GLU A 146 -17.04 3.94 -17.86
N ASN A 147 -16.30 5.00 -18.20
CA ASN A 147 -14.96 4.84 -18.76
C ASN A 147 -14.01 4.12 -17.81
N GLN A 148 -14.09 4.41 -16.51
CA GLN A 148 -13.24 3.78 -15.51
C GLN A 148 -13.61 2.29 -15.32
N MET A 149 -14.90 1.97 -15.27
CA MET A 149 -15.38 0.59 -15.08
C MET A 149 -15.21 -0.29 -16.32
N ASN A 150 -15.17 0.31 -17.51
CA ASN A 150 -14.95 -0.41 -18.76
C ASN A 150 -13.46 -0.53 -19.16
N LYS A 151 -12.54 -0.07 -18.32
CA LYS A 151 -11.11 -0.31 -18.57
C LYS A 151 -10.81 -1.79 -18.58
N PRO A 152 -9.91 -2.25 -19.47
CA PRO A 152 -9.42 -3.61 -19.39
C PRO A 152 -8.69 -3.81 -18.04
N LEU A 153 -8.73 -5.04 -17.54
CA LEU A 153 -7.94 -5.40 -16.36
C LEU A 153 -6.46 -5.09 -16.60
N CYS A 154 -5.79 -4.60 -15.57
CA CYS A 154 -4.38 -4.34 -15.69
C CYS A 154 -3.57 -5.64 -15.86
N PRO A 155 -2.39 -5.57 -16.50
CA PRO A 155 -1.56 -6.75 -16.72
C PRO A 155 -1.22 -7.47 -15.41
N GLU A 156 -1.08 -8.79 -15.48
CA GLU A 156 -0.58 -9.59 -14.36
C GLU A 156 0.79 -9.07 -13.87
N PRO A 157 1.02 -9.01 -12.55
CA PRO A 157 2.30 -8.57 -12.02
C PRO A 157 3.43 -9.52 -12.42
N LYS A 158 4.61 -8.97 -12.64
CA LYS A 158 5.79 -9.75 -13.02
C LYS A 158 6.39 -10.48 -11.82
N ILE A 159 6.91 -11.68 -12.07
CA ILE A 159 7.64 -12.45 -11.06
C ILE A 159 8.87 -11.66 -10.60
N ASN A 160 9.03 -11.51 -9.29
CA ASN A 160 10.17 -10.82 -8.72
C ASN A 160 11.45 -11.65 -8.91
N LYS A 161 12.52 -11.03 -9.39
CA LYS A 161 13.82 -11.68 -9.63
C LYS A 161 14.89 -11.27 -8.64
N ALA A 162 14.66 -10.19 -7.90
CA ALA A 162 15.62 -9.68 -6.95
C ALA A 162 15.11 -9.86 -5.52
N SER A 163 15.98 -10.29 -4.63
CA SER A 163 15.77 -10.15 -3.20
C SER A 163 16.28 -8.77 -2.81
N LEU A 164 15.38 -7.78 -2.80
CA LEU A 164 15.71 -6.47 -2.27
C LEU A 164 15.85 -6.56 -0.76
N ASP A 165 17.07 -6.52 -0.30
CA ASP A 165 17.36 -6.37 1.11
C ASP A 165 17.42 -4.89 1.46
N ILE A 166 16.32 -4.38 2.05
CA ILE A 166 16.21 -2.99 2.48
C ILE A 166 16.53 -2.94 3.97
N ASN A 167 17.80 -3.14 4.31
CA ASN A 167 18.26 -3.27 5.70
C ASN A 167 18.05 -2.03 6.58
N TYR A 168 17.72 -0.88 5.99
CA TYR A 168 17.45 0.36 6.73
C TYR A 168 15.96 0.58 7.04
N LEU A 169 15.08 -0.26 6.49
CA LEU A 169 13.65 -0.21 6.77
C LEU A 169 13.31 -1.30 7.78
N SER A 170 12.99 -0.90 9.01
CA SER A 170 12.55 -1.86 10.03
C SER A 170 11.15 -2.35 9.68
N THR A 171 11.08 -3.51 9.07
CA THR A 171 9.83 -4.18 8.70
C THR A 171 9.68 -5.52 9.41
N HIS A 172 8.46 -5.98 9.50
CA HIS A 172 8.09 -7.28 10.05
C HIS A 172 7.48 -8.15 8.95
N THR A 173 7.62 -9.45 9.09
CA THR A 173 6.79 -10.38 8.32
C THR A 173 5.32 -10.26 8.76
N VAL A 174 4.39 -10.72 7.93
CA VAL A 174 2.96 -10.71 8.28
C VAL A 174 2.69 -11.49 9.56
N GLU A 175 3.32 -12.66 9.76
CA GLU A 175 3.11 -13.46 10.95
C GLU A 175 3.73 -12.84 12.21
N GLU A 176 4.91 -12.25 12.13
CA GLU A 176 5.49 -11.49 13.26
C GLU A 176 4.60 -10.33 13.68
N PHE A 177 4.07 -9.58 12.70
CA PHE A 177 3.14 -8.49 12.94
C PHE A 177 1.87 -8.99 13.62
N ILE A 178 1.25 -10.04 13.10
CA ILE A 178 0.01 -10.61 13.65
C ILE A 178 0.22 -11.06 15.09
N ASN A 179 1.25 -11.86 15.33
CA ASN A 179 1.52 -12.41 16.66
C ASN A 179 1.83 -11.32 17.69
N LYS A 180 2.55 -10.27 17.28
CA LYS A 180 3.01 -9.22 18.20
C LYS A 180 1.99 -8.10 18.41
N TYR A 181 1.19 -7.78 17.40
CA TYR A 181 0.35 -6.57 17.43
C TYR A 181 -1.14 -6.85 17.38
N ILE A 182 -1.58 -7.97 16.80
CA ILE A 182 -3.01 -8.27 16.67
C ILE A 182 -3.45 -9.28 17.71
N ASP A 183 -2.76 -10.40 17.83
CA ASP A 183 -3.20 -11.50 18.70
C ASP A 183 -2.97 -11.22 20.20
N ILE A 184 -2.08 -10.26 20.54
CA ILE A 184 -1.91 -9.77 21.91
C ILE A 184 -3.06 -8.85 22.35
N GLN A 185 -3.64 -8.11 21.43
CA GLN A 185 -4.85 -7.32 21.68
C GLN A 185 -6.07 -8.24 21.74
N LYS A 186 -6.07 -9.20 22.66
CA LYS A 186 -7.29 -9.95 22.94
C LYS A 186 -8.34 -8.97 23.42
N PRO A 187 -9.44 -8.83 22.70
CA PRO A 187 -10.52 -8.00 23.18
C PRO A 187 -11.15 -8.67 24.39
N ASP A 188 -11.40 -7.90 25.42
CA ASP A 188 -12.58 -8.13 26.22
C ASP A 188 -13.77 -7.85 25.32
N PHE A 189 -14.18 -8.83 24.53
CA PHE A 189 -15.39 -8.74 23.75
C PHE A 189 -16.55 -8.67 24.74
N ILE A 190 -17.14 -7.51 24.85
CA ILE A 190 -18.53 -7.40 25.26
C ILE A 190 -19.31 -8.05 24.10
N GLU A 191 -19.75 -9.26 24.30
CA GLU A 191 -20.80 -9.87 23.48
C GLU A 191 -22.01 -8.97 23.55
N ILE A 192 -22.36 -8.31 22.41
CA ILE A 192 -23.63 -7.63 22.25
C ILE A 192 -24.56 -8.59 21.54
#